data_3d0d2ecfc4dbc6b7d571f9f2fed0cb68
#
_entry.id   3d0d2ecfc4dbc6b7d571f9f2fed0cb68
#
_cell.length_a   1.000
_cell.length_b   1.000
_cell.length_c   1.000
_cell.angle_alpha   90.00
_cell.angle_beta   90.00
_cell.angle_gamma   90.00
#
_symmetry.space_group_name_H-M   'P 1'
#
loop_
_entity.id
_entity.type
_entity.pdbx_description
1 polymer ?
#
loop_
_entity_poly.entity_id
_entity_poly.type
_entity_poly.pdbx_seq_one_letter_code
_entity_poly.pdbx_strand_id
1 'polypeptide(L)'
;MKIRWIPVTSFSLLSLCLTALGFGSCQSKKFLQQQEEQRSELHRQLAKIDYEQATSTAKLAQLRDDYENIGRGECVYGGPNNMEEARRAMEQRHAQQEKAIKAMIAEEEQKLDSLYGERQKVERQLGELDNPKKKK
;
A
#
# COMPACT_ATOMS: atom_id res chain seq x y z
N MET A 1 -53.26 62.44 10.26
CA MET A 1 -51.92 61.87 10.41
C MET A 1 -51.87 60.51 9.68
N LYS A 2 -51.18 60.43 8.58
CA LYS A 2 -51.03 59.15 7.86
C LYS A 2 -49.63 58.56 8.17
N ILE A 3 -49.63 57.54 8.98
CA ILE A 3 -48.37 56.75 9.29
C ILE A 3 -48.03 55.92 8.08
N ARG A 4 -46.92 56.27 7.44
CA ARG A 4 -46.31 55.44 6.34
C ARG A 4 -45.57 54.25 6.96
N TRP A 5 -46.12 53.08 6.81
CA TRP A 5 -45.42 51.84 7.11
C TRP A 5 -44.34 51.63 6.06
N ILE A 6 -43.08 51.68 6.45
CA ILE A 6 -41.97 51.31 5.63
C ILE A 6 -41.80 49.77 5.78
N PRO A 7 -41.80 48.98 4.71
CA PRO A 7 -41.64 47.55 4.84
C PRO A 7 -40.17 47.22 5.21
N VAL A 8 -39.96 46.87 6.47
CA VAL A 8 -38.66 46.45 7.02
C VAL A 8 -38.25 45.09 6.49
N THR A 9 -39.09 44.42 5.69
CA THR A 9 -38.91 43.05 5.23
C THR A 9 -37.91 42.88 4.08
N SER A 10 -37.62 43.94 3.32
CA SER A 10 -36.74 43.80 2.14
C SER A 10 -35.25 43.76 2.48
N PHE A 11 -34.84 44.42 3.56
CA PHE A 11 -33.41 44.41 3.99
C PHE A 11 -32.98 43.12 4.68
N SER A 12 -33.91 42.45 5.34
CA SER A 12 -33.62 41.19 6.04
C SER A 12 -33.36 40.01 5.09
N LEU A 13 -34.10 39.95 3.97
CA LEU A 13 -33.94 38.91 2.97
C LEU A 13 -32.61 39.02 2.19
N LEU A 14 -32.19 40.25 1.85
CA LEU A 14 -30.91 40.50 1.17
C LEU A 14 -29.70 40.16 2.05
N SER A 15 -29.78 40.46 3.34
CA SER A 15 -28.73 40.11 4.31
C SER A 15 -28.60 38.61 4.51
N LEU A 16 -29.72 37.87 4.51
CA LEU A 16 -29.73 36.43 4.65
C LEU A 16 -29.16 35.71 3.41
N CYS A 17 -29.40 36.23 2.20
CA CYS A 17 -28.84 35.72 0.97
C CYS A 17 -27.30 35.93 0.88
N LEU A 18 -26.81 37.09 1.33
CA LEU A 18 -25.38 37.40 1.34
C LEU A 18 -24.60 36.53 2.33
N THR A 19 -25.17 36.24 3.50
CA THR A 19 -24.53 35.31 4.46
C THR A 19 -24.54 33.88 3.97
N ALA A 20 -25.59 33.41 3.31
CA ALA A 20 -25.67 32.06 2.75
C ALA A 20 -24.64 31.83 1.62
N LEU A 21 -24.43 32.83 0.76
CA LEU A 21 -23.42 32.76 -0.32
C LEU A 21 -21.98 32.84 0.20
N GLY A 22 -21.72 33.60 1.26
CA GLY A 22 -20.39 33.73 1.87
C GLY A 22 -19.96 32.50 2.65
N PHE A 23 -20.87 31.86 3.37
CA PHE A 23 -20.54 30.62 4.12
C PHE A 23 -20.38 29.41 3.23
N GLY A 24 -21.12 29.28 2.14
CA GLY A 24 -21.02 28.19 1.18
C GLY A 24 -19.64 28.14 0.46
N SER A 25 -19.08 29.31 0.15
CA SER A 25 -17.80 29.43 -0.55
C SER A 25 -16.59 29.01 0.33
N CYS A 26 -16.62 29.31 1.62
CA CYS A 26 -15.54 28.89 2.54
C CYS A 26 -15.59 27.39 2.89
N GLN A 27 -16.78 26.81 3.02
CA GLN A 27 -16.93 25.38 3.28
C GLN A 27 -16.51 24.54 2.06
N SER A 28 -16.84 24.99 0.85
CA SER A 28 -16.44 24.27 -0.37
C SER A 28 -14.93 24.30 -0.59
N LYS A 29 -14.23 25.40 -0.27
CA LYS A 29 -12.75 25.47 -0.35
C LYS A 29 -12.07 24.55 0.65
N LYS A 30 -12.52 24.53 1.90
CA LYS A 30 -11.99 23.60 2.92
C LYS A 30 -12.23 22.15 2.56
N PHE A 31 -13.39 21.83 2.02
CA PHE A 31 -13.71 20.48 1.56
C PHE A 31 -12.82 20.02 0.40
N LEU A 32 -12.62 20.88 -0.60
CA LEU A 32 -11.72 20.59 -1.73
C LEU A 32 -10.28 20.41 -1.26
N GLN A 33 -9.78 21.27 -0.37
CA GLN A 33 -8.45 21.15 0.20
C GLN A 33 -8.28 19.83 0.96
N GLN A 34 -9.27 19.44 1.76
CA GLN A 34 -9.26 18.18 2.49
C GLN A 34 -9.27 16.96 1.56
N GLN A 35 -10.00 17.02 0.44
CA GLN A 35 -9.95 15.95 -0.58
C GLN A 35 -8.59 15.86 -1.26
N GLU A 36 -7.96 16.98 -1.57
CA GLU A 36 -6.61 17.01 -2.16
C GLU A 36 -5.55 16.45 -1.20
N GLU A 37 -5.65 16.77 0.09
CA GLU A 37 -4.77 16.21 1.13
C GLU A 37 -4.95 14.70 1.24
N GLN A 38 -6.20 14.21 1.27
CA GLN A 38 -6.48 12.76 1.30
C GLN A 38 -5.96 12.05 0.06
N ARG A 39 -6.15 12.63 -1.13
CA ARG A 39 -5.62 12.09 -2.39
C ARG A 39 -4.10 12.01 -2.37
N SER A 40 -3.44 13.07 -1.94
CA SER A 40 -1.98 13.13 -1.82
C SER A 40 -1.45 12.04 -0.87
N GLU A 41 -2.11 11.83 0.27
CA GLU A 41 -1.74 10.78 1.23
C GLU A 41 -1.92 9.37 0.64
N LEU A 42 -3.03 9.11 -0.07
CA LEU A 42 -3.26 7.82 -0.73
C LEU A 42 -2.23 7.54 -1.83
N HIS A 43 -1.84 8.55 -2.61
CA HIS A 43 -0.75 8.41 -3.59
C HIS A 43 0.59 8.10 -2.93
N ARG A 44 0.87 8.71 -1.77
CA ARG A 44 2.08 8.41 -1.00
C ARG A 44 2.08 6.97 -0.48
N GLN A 45 0.92 6.48 -0.03
CA GLN A 45 0.75 5.08 0.39
C GLN A 45 0.95 4.11 -0.79
N LEU A 46 0.41 4.41 -1.98
CA LEU A 46 0.65 3.61 -3.18
C LEU A 46 2.14 3.55 -3.53
N ALA A 47 2.82 4.69 -3.54
CA ALA A 47 4.26 4.73 -3.84
C ALA A 47 5.08 3.90 -2.84
N LYS A 48 4.70 3.90 -1.56
CA LYS A 48 5.33 3.06 -0.54
C LYS A 48 5.08 1.57 -0.80
N ILE A 49 3.84 1.19 -1.10
CA ILE A 49 3.47 -0.19 -1.42
C ILE A 49 4.21 -0.66 -2.67
N ASP A 50 4.28 0.15 -3.73
CA ASP A 50 5.00 -0.18 -4.97
C ASP A 50 6.49 -0.42 -4.70
N TYR A 51 7.12 0.39 -3.85
CA TYR A 51 8.51 0.21 -3.44
C TYR A 51 8.70 -1.09 -2.66
N GLU A 52 7.81 -1.38 -1.70
CA GLU A 52 7.87 -2.62 -0.92
C GLU A 52 7.64 -3.86 -1.79
N GLN A 53 6.72 -3.81 -2.76
CA GLN A 53 6.50 -4.89 -3.74
C GLN A 53 7.73 -5.12 -4.60
N ALA A 54 8.36 -4.07 -5.11
CA ALA A 54 9.59 -4.19 -5.90
C ALA A 54 10.71 -4.82 -5.09
N THR A 55 10.88 -4.41 -3.83
CA THR A 55 11.89 -4.95 -2.90
C THR A 55 11.65 -6.43 -2.60
N SER A 56 10.41 -6.81 -2.29
CA SER A 56 10.02 -8.20 -2.03
C SER A 56 10.20 -9.08 -3.27
N THR A 57 9.86 -8.58 -4.45
CA THR A 57 10.05 -9.30 -5.72
C THR A 57 11.53 -9.56 -6.01
N ALA A 58 12.39 -8.55 -5.80
CA ALA A 58 13.84 -8.72 -5.97
C ALA A 58 14.41 -9.73 -4.98
N LYS A 59 13.99 -9.67 -3.71
CA LYS A 59 14.42 -10.64 -2.69
C LYS A 59 13.95 -12.05 -3.01
N LEU A 60 12.74 -12.22 -3.52
CA LEU A 60 12.19 -13.50 -3.93
C LEU A 60 12.97 -14.10 -5.12
N ALA A 61 13.36 -13.27 -6.08
CA ALA A 61 14.22 -13.69 -7.19
C ALA A 61 15.59 -14.18 -6.69
N GLN A 62 16.20 -13.46 -5.74
CA GLN A 62 17.46 -13.86 -5.12
C GLN A 62 17.32 -15.18 -4.36
N LEU A 63 16.28 -15.35 -3.54
CA LEU A 63 16.04 -16.58 -2.79
C LEU A 63 15.84 -17.80 -3.72
N ARG A 64 15.19 -17.61 -4.86
CA ARG A 64 15.03 -18.67 -5.88
C ARG A 64 16.37 -19.03 -6.55
N ASP A 65 17.18 -18.02 -6.84
CA ASP A 65 18.54 -18.26 -7.36
C ASP A 65 19.41 -18.98 -6.33
N ASP A 66 19.39 -18.56 -5.08
CA ASP A 66 20.09 -19.23 -3.97
C ASP A 66 19.63 -20.70 -3.83
N TYR A 67 18.32 -20.95 -3.96
CA TYR A 67 17.75 -22.30 -3.92
C TYR A 67 18.26 -23.17 -5.06
N GLU A 68 18.31 -22.66 -6.28
CA GLU A 68 18.81 -23.39 -7.45
C GLU A 68 20.32 -23.64 -7.38
N ASN A 69 21.06 -22.83 -6.63
CA ASN A 69 22.50 -22.92 -6.47
C ASN A 69 22.93 -23.75 -5.24
N ILE A 70 21.98 -24.30 -4.46
CA ILE A 70 22.34 -25.19 -3.33
C ILE A 70 23.20 -26.35 -3.82
N GLY A 71 24.37 -26.48 -3.20
CA GLY A 71 25.31 -27.57 -3.53
C GLY A 71 26.12 -27.42 -4.82
N ARG A 72 25.91 -26.34 -5.59
CA ARG A 72 26.73 -26.05 -6.77
C ARG A 72 28.15 -25.65 -6.34
N GLY A 73 29.15 -26.39 -6.84
CA GLY A 73 30.56 -26.09 -6.58
C GLY A 73 31.12 -26.65 -5.26
N GLU A 74 30.31 -27.32 -4.45
CA GLU A 74 30.82 -28.00 -3.25
C GLU A 74 31.48 -29.29 -3.60
N CYS A 75 32.75 -29.46 -3.15
CA CYS A 75 33.50 -30.69 -3.27
C CYS A 75 33.59 -31.36 -1.91
N VAL A 76 33.37 -32.67 -1.88
CA VAL A 76 33.58 -33.47 -0.66
C VAL A 76 35.06 -33.74 -0.51
N TYR A 77 35.67 -33.10 0.48
CA TYR A 77 37.04 -33.40 0.88
C TYR A 77 37.01 -34.38 2.07
N GLY A 78 37.29 -35.63 1.80
CA GLY A 78 37.40 -36.65 2.83
C GLY A 78 38.53 -37.65 2.47
N GLY A 79 39.25 -38.10 3.45
CA GLY A 79 40.13 -39.24 3.27
C GLY A 79 39.33 -40.50 2.94
N PRO A 80 39.95 -41.57 2.39
CA PRO A 80 39.25 -42.76 1.91
C PRO A 80 38.39 -43.46 2.98
N ASN A 81 38.67 -43.23 4.25
CA ASN A 81 37.93 -43.86 5.37
C ASN A 81 36.73 -43.01 5.86
N ASN A 82 36.60 -41.71 5.48
CA ASN A 82 35.57 -40.78 5.99
C ASN A 82 34.71 -40.19 4.88
N MET A 83 34.85 -40.62 3.65
CA MET A 83 34.16 -40.00 2.51
C MET A 83 32.65 -40.16 2.60
N GLU A 84 32.16 -41.28 3.10
CA GLU A 84 30.73 -41.55 3.22
C GLU A 84 30.09 -40.72 4.34
N GLU A 85 30.76 -40.52 5.45
CA GLU A 85 30.32 -39.69 6.55
C GLU A 85 30.29 -38.21 6.13
N ALA A 86 31.36 -37.75 5.43
CA ALA A 86 31.42 -36.40 4.89
C ALA A 86 30.30 -36.13 3.87
N ARG A 87 29.96 -37.11 3.02
CA ARG A 87 28.84 -37.02 2.09
C ARG A 87 27.50 -36.90 2.81
N ARG A 88 27.24 -37.75 3.80
CA ARG A 88 26.02 -37.69 4.60
C ARG A 88 25.87 -36.35 5.34
N ALA A 89 26.97 -35.85 5.90
CA ALA A 89 26.94 -34.52 6.57
C ALA A 89 26.68 -33.39 5.58
N MET A 90 27.16 -33.45 4.35
CA MET A 90 26.86 -32.49 3.29
C MET A 90 25.38 -32.57 2.86
N GLU A 91 24.88 -33.79 2.61
CA GLU A 91 23.47 -34.01 2.24
C GLU A 91 22.52 -33.45 3.33
N GLN A 92 22.85 -33.64 4.63
CA GLN A 92 22.08 -33.07 5.73
C GLN A 92 22.11 -31.56 5.74
N ARG A 93 23.27 -30.94 5.48
CA ARG A 93 23.39 -29.47 5.39
C ARG A 93 22.56 -28.91 4.23
N HIS A 94 22.63 -29.52 3.06
CA HIS A 94 21.84 -29.15 1.89
C HIS A 94 20.32 -29.22 2.19
N ALA A 95 19.87 -30.32 2.80
CA ALA A 95 18.48 -30.49 3.18
C ALA A 95 18.01 -29.42 4.18
N GLN A 96 18.88 -29.03 5.13
CA GLN A 96 18.57 -27.94 6.08
C GLN A 96 18.52 -26.57 5.37
N GLN A 97 19.47 -26.28 4.48
CA GLN A 97 19.50 -25.05 3.68
C GLN A 97 18.28 -24.94 2.77
N GLU A 98 17.95 -26.03 2.07
CA GLU A 98 16.77 -26.12 1.22
C GLU A 98 15.48 -25.81 2.00
N LYS A 99 15.33 -26.43 3.17
CA LYS A 99 14.18 -26.20 4.05
C LYS A 99 14.10 -24.74 4.51
N ALA A 100 15.23 -24.15 4.89
CA ALA A 100 15.28 -22.76 5.33
C ALA A 100 14.93 -21.79 4.20
N ILE A 101 15.49 -21.97 3.00
CA ILE A 101 15.21 -21.12 1.85
C ILE A 101 13.75 -21.26 1.40
N LYS A 102 13.20 -22.48 1.37
CA LYS A 102 11.76 -22.69 1.07
C LYS A 102 10.85 -21.93 2.06
N ALA A 103 11.20 -21.94 3.35
CA ALA A 103 10.44 -21.20 4.35
C ALA A 103 10.50 -19.68 4.10
N MET A 104 11.69 -19.14 3.78
CA MET A 104 11.86 -17.73 3.44
C MET A 104 11.11 -17.33 2.16
N ILE A 105 11.09 -18.20 1.15
CA ILE A 105 10.31 -17.98 -0.09
C ILE A 105 8.82 -17.89 0.25
N ALA A 106 8.30 -18.83 1.02
CA ALA A 106 6.88 -18.85 1.40
C ALA A 106 6.49 -17.59 2.21
N GLU A 107 7.34 -17.12 3.12
CA GLU A 107 7.14 -15.90 3.89
C GLU A 107 7.10 -14.66 2.96
N GLU A 108 8.03 -14.56 2.01
CA GLU A 108 8.08 -13.44 1.09
C GLU A 108 6.91 -13.44 0.09
N GLU A 109 6.45 -14.61 -0.36
CA GLU A 109 5.24 -14.75 -1.18
C GLU A 109 4.00 -14.31 -0.42
N GLN A 110 3.84 -14.70 0.83
CA GLN A 110 2.72 -14.25 1.69
C GLN A 110 2.75 -12.74 1.89
N LYS A 111 3.92 -12.15 2.06
CA LYS A 111 4.09 -10.70 2.16
C LYS A 111 3.65 -9.98 0.88
N LEU A 112 4.04 -10.50 -0.29
CA LEU A 112 3.60 -9.96 -1.58
C LEU A 112 2.07 -10.02 -1.73
N ASP A 113 1.43 -11.12 -1.37
CA ASP A 113 -0.03 -11.24 -1.41
C ASP A 113 -0.72 -10.20 -0.51
N SER A 114 -0.17 -9.96 0.69
CA SER A 114 -0.67 -8.90 1.59
C SER A 114 -0.55 -7.52 0.95
N LEU A 115 0.61 -7.20 0.37
CA LEU A 115 0.85 -5.92 -0.30
C LEU A 115 -0.07 -5.70 -1.51
N TYR A 116 -0.38 -6.75 -2.27
CA TYR A 116 -1.39 -6.69 -3.34
C TYR A 116 -2.79 -6.36 -2.79
N GLY A 117 -3.17 -6.97 -1.68
CA GLY A 117 -4.44 -6.67 -1.01
C GLY A 117 -4.51 -5.23 -0.50
N GLU A 118 -3.43 -4.71 0.07
CA GLU A 118 -3.33 -3.32 0.52
C GLU A 118 -3.41 -2.34 -0.65
N ARG A 119 -2.68 -2.61 -1.73
CA ARG A 119 -2.74 -1.82 -2.96
C ARG A 119 -4.16 -1.68 -3.49
N GLN A 120 -4.88 -2.78 -3.62
CA GLN A 120 -6.27 -2.77 -4.09
C GLN A 120 -7.20 -1.95 -3.20
N LYS A 121 -6.97 -1.95 -1.87
CA LYS A 121 -7.74 -1.10 -0.94
C LYS A 121 -7.49 0.38 -1.19
N VAL A 122 -6.23 0.78 -1.35
CA VAL A 122 -5.85 2.17 -1.59
C VAL A 122 -6.36 2.64 -2.96
N GLU A 123 -6.24 1.83 -4.01
CA GLU A 123 -6.76 2.13 -5.35
C GLU A 123 -8.30 2.30 -5.34
N ARG A 124 -9.01 1.47 -4.56
CA ARG A 124 -10.46 1.62 -4.38
C ARG A 124 -10.81 2.93 -3.71
N GLN A 125 -10.09 3.31 -2.64
CA GLN A 125 -10.31 4.58 -1.95
C GLN A 125 -10.06 5.79 -2.86
N LEU A 126 -9.02 5.75 -3.70
CA LEU A 126 -8.77 6.76 -4.73
C LEU A 126 -9.91 6.83 -5.73
N GLY A 127 -10.39 5.69 -6.23
CA GLY A 127 -11.53 5.63 -7.14
C GLY A 127 -12.84 6.18 -6.53
N GLU A 128 -13.05 6.03 -5.23
CA GLU A 128 -14.19 6.61 -4.51
C GLU A 128 -14.09 8.13 -4.37
N LEU A 129 -12.87 8.66 -4.18
CA LEU A 129 -12.62 10.11 -4.15
C LEU A 129 -12.81 10.74 -5.52
N ASP A 130 -12.41 10.04 -6.60
CA ASP A 130 -12.56 10.55 -7.97
C ASP A 130 -14.01 10.51 -8.49
N ASN A 131 -14.83 9.59 -7.97
CA ASN A 131 -16.23 9.41 -8.38
C ASN A 131 -17.22 9.44 -7.20
N PRO A 132 -17.43 10.61 -6.56
CA PRO A 132 -18.31 10.71 -5.39
C PRO A 132 -19.79 10.43 -5.70
N LYS A 133 -20.20 10.37 -6.99
CA LYS A 133 -21.58 10.19 -7.44
C LYS A 133 -22.10 8.74 -7.40
N LYS A 134 -21.27 7.75 -7.06
CA LYS A 134 -21.68 6.33 -6.99
C LYS A 134 -22.23 5.88 -5.61
N LYS A 135 -22.32 6.80 -4.64
CA LYS A 135 -23.00 6.51 -3.36
C LYS A 135 -24.47 6.89 -3.45
N LYS A 136 -25.27 6.11 -4.16
CA LYS A 136 -26.73 6.05 -4.02
C LYS A 136 -27.16 4.60 -3.88
#